data_1b4c255c5c5b139159c5c6321948bf93
#
_entry.id   1b4c255c5c5b139159c5c6321948bf93
#
_cell.length_a   1.000
_cell.length_b   1.000
_cell.length_c   1.000
_cell.angle_alpha   90.00
_cell.angle_beta   90.00
_cell.angle_gamma   90.00
#
_symmetry.space_group_name_H-M   'P 1'
#
loop_
_entity.id
_entity.type
_entity.pdbx_description
1 polymer ?
#
loop_
_entity_poly.entity_id
_entity_poly.type
_entity_poly.pdbx_seq_one_letter_code
_entity_poly.pdbx_strand_id
1 'polypeptide(L)'
;MQAAPRRVKTIYSVIASPQRLEILRILNIKGPLTYSALKTLAGFKSKKESGKFAYHLRKLVKQLLIQLNRQERKYTVTNLGRLVLNLTRQIEEQSLVESGKLYVRTSHQTMEEFNANKILQSLVKEAGMPVELAQKITSETESRLYKFQTQYLTAPLIREIVNALLVEHSMEEYRHKLTRLGMPIYDVTQLLGRAGDEGGNVESLIHQTGKQVFSEYLLLEQLPRDVADAHLSGEIHITNAGSWGLSPDTVFVDLLSVRSAGLNPKGKILNTSMIPSPENAERALNIVLNMTSMLTREVSDEVTLRNFLQYVGPYCRSKGKRELESLFLRFYETVGSPVAGATGPAITIDLNPYKHDDVGREILDKTLDAALGAYRSYVEETPRPEVRLLLAKPNRVDETKTLKDAASIIFNGGRIAFFASDQRRSFLGLNANVLAQESQADNISVLHG
;
A
#
# COMPACT_ATOMS: atom_id res chain seq x y z
N MET A 1 -15.10 46.87 -34.90
CA MET A 1 -14.90 45.40 -34.98
C MET A 1 -13.66 44.93 -35.78
N GLN A 2 -12.54 45.68 -35.84
CA GLN A 2 -11.35 45.27 -36.62
C GLN A 2 -10.15 44.80 -35.80
N ALA A 3 -10.22 44.69 -34.47
CA ALA A 3 -9.07 44.32 -33.64
C ALA A 3 -8.94 42.81 -33.40
N ALA A 4 -10.00 42.02 -33.55
CA ALA A 4 -10.00 40.58 -33.28
C ALA A 4 -9.09 39.73 -34.21
N PRO A 5 -9.05 39.97 -35.54
CA PRO A 5 -8.20 39.20 -36.46
C PRO A 5 -6.70 39.32 -36.16
N ARG A 6 -6.25 40.54 -35.78
CA ARG A 6 -4.83 40.79 -35.46
C ARG A 6 -4.39 40.08 -34.20
N ARG A 7 -5.23 40.01 -33.17
CA ARG A 7 -4.93 39.32 -31.89
C ARG A 7 -4.82 37.81 -32.06
N VAL A 8 -5.73 37.21 -32.81
CA VAL A 8 -5.70 35.77 -33.14
C VAL A 8 -4.42 35.42 -33.90
N LYS A 9 -4.08 36.17 -34.95
CA LYS A 9 -2.82 36.02 -35.73
C LYS A 9 -1.60 36.08 -34.81
N THR A 10 -1.57 36.99 -33.85
CA THR A 10 -0.46 37.13 -32.90
C THR A 10 -0.36 35.95 -31.96
N ILE A 11 -1.48 35.45 -31.45
CA ILE A 11 -1.49 34.23 -30.59
C ILE A 11 -0.93 33.04 -31.36
N TYR A 12 -1.43 32.76 -32.57
CA TYR A 12 -0.91 31.68 -33.41
C TYR A 12 0.58 31.81 -33.70
N SER A 13 1.08 33.02 -34.00
CA SER A 13 2.52 33.24 -34.20
C SER A 13 3.35 32.98 -32.94
N VAL A 14 2.77 33.16 -31.75
CA VAL A 14 3.45 32.87 -30.49
C VAL A 14 3.48 31.35 -30.22
N ILE A 15 2.40 30.63 -30.47
CA ILE A 15 2.35 29.17 -30.24
C ILE A 15 3.01 28.36 -31.37
N ALA A 16 3.29 28.94 -32.52
CA ALA A 16 4.04 28.29 -33.61
C ALA A 16 5.47 27.85 -33.19
N SER A 17 5.98 28.29 -32.03
CA SER A 17 7.28 27.85 -31.52
C SER A 17 7.11 26.65 -30.62
N PRO A 18 7.76 25.50 -30.94
CA PRO A 18 7.70 24.30 -30.11
C PRO A 18 8.10 24.54 -28.63
N GLN A 19 9.14 25.35 -28.42
CA GLN A 19 9.61 25.67 -27.07
C GLN A 19 8.57 26.42 -26.24
N ARG A 20 7.79 27.30 -26.85
CA ARG A 20 6.73 28.06 -26.15
C ARG A 20 5.53 27.18 -25.85
N LEU A 21 5.18 26.31 -26.76
CA LEU A 21 4.13 25.32 -26.54
C LEU A 21 4.50 24.36 -25.40
N GLU A 22 5.76 23.91 -25.37
CA GLU A 22 6.27 23.05 -24.30
C GLU A 22 6.23 23.72 -22.91
N ILE A 23 6.62 25.00 -22.84
CA ILE A 23 6.51 25.80 -21.61
C ILE A 23 5.05 25.85 -21.11
N LEU A 24 4.08 26.03 -22.01
CA LEU A 24 2.66 26.03 -21.67
C LEU A 24 2.19 24.66 -21.18
N ARG A 25 2.60 23.56 -21.84
CA ARG A 25 2.29 22.18 -21.44
C ARG A 25 2.82 21.86 -20.05
N ILE A 26 4.08 22.20 -19.77
CA ILE A 26 4.71 21.98 -18.45
C ILE A 26 3.93 22.71 -17.36
N LEU A 27 3.59 23.99 -17.57
CA LEU A 27 2.83 24.75 -16.58
C LEU A 27 1.40 24.24 -16.40
N ASN A 28 0.79 23.68 -17.41
CA ASN A 28 -0.54 23.10 -17.34
C ASN A 28 -0.55 21.79 -16.54
N ILE A 29 0.49 20.96 -16.70
CA ILE A 29 0.61 19.64 -16.04
C ILE A 29 1.15 19.76 -14.61
N LYS A 30 2.22 20.54 -14.43
CA LYS A 30 2.94 20.64 -13.14
C LYS A 30 2.40 21.76 -12.22
N GLY A 31 1.50 22.62 -12.74
CA GLY A 31 1.00 23.77 -11.99
C GLY A 31 2.00 24.91 -11.89
N PRO A 32 1.89 25.77 -10.86
CA PRO A 32 2.72 26.95 -10.67
C PRO A 32 4.19 26.62 -10.46
N LEU A 33 5.10 27.17 -11.29
CA LEU A 33 6.54 26.91 -11.21
C LEU A 33 7.36 28.21 -11.13
N THR A 34 8.48 28.15 -10.40
CA THR A 34 9.48 29.23 -10.38
C THR A 34 10.22 29.31 -11.71
N TYR A 35 10.88 30.46 -11.98
CA TYR A 35 11.68 30.65 -13.21
C TYR A 35 12.73 29.55 -13.41
N SER A 36 13.46 29.18 -12.36
CA SER A 36 14.52 28.18 -12.44
C SER A 36 13.99 26.78 -12.68
N ALA A 37 12.93 26.38 -11.98
CA ALA A 37 12.29 25.07 -12.16
C ALA A 37 11.71 24.92 -13.58
N LEU A 38 10.98 25.95 -14.05
CA LEU A 38 10.39 25.95 -15.39
C LEU A 38 11.47 25.93 -16.49
N LYS A 39 12.57 26.68 -16.30
CA LYS A 39 13.70 26.70 -17.22
C LYS A 39 14.31 25.29 -17.37
N THR A 40 14.57 24.63 -16.25
CA THR A 40 15.16 23.28 -16.23
C THR A 40 14.24 22.24 -16.89
N LEU A 41 12.95 22.26 -16.55
CA LEU A 41 11.95 21.34 -17.12
C LEU A 41 11.74 21.57 -18.62
N ALA A 42 11.81 22.82 -19.10
CA ALA A 42 11.71 23.16 -20.52
C ALA A 42 13.01 22.88 -21.32
N GLY A 43 13.99 22.19 -20.73
CA GLY A 43 15.19 21.72 -21.42
C GLY A 43 16.32 22.75 -21.55
N PHE A 44 16.21 23.96 -20.98
CA PHE A 44 17.24 24.99 -21.03
C PHE A 44 18.24 24.84 -19.89
N LYS A 45 19.22 23.92 -20.05
CA LYS A 45 20.14 23.54 -18.97
C LYS A 45 21.29 24.52 -18.73
N SER A 46 21.77 25.21 -19.77
CA SER A 46 22.97 26.06 -19.68
C SER A 46 22.65 27.49 -19.24
N LYS A 47 23.64 28.17 -18.61
CA LYS A 47 23.53 29.59 -18.27
C LYS A 47 23.41 30.46 -19.54
N LYS A 48 24.04 30.06 -20.65
CA LYS A 48 24.00 30.77 -21.95
C LYS A 48 22.59 30.76 -22.57
N GLU A 49 21.73 29.79 -22.25
CA GLU A 49 20.36 29.68 -22.75
C GLU A 49 19.34 30.51 -21.97
N SER A 50 19.73 31.13 -20.86
CA SER A 50 18.83 31.93 -20.02
C SER A 50 18.19 33.09 -20.78
N GLY A 51 18.93 33.72 -21.71
CA GLY A 51 18.41 34.78 -22.57
C GLY A 51 17.33 34.29 -23.54
N LYS A 52 17.54 33.11 -24.16
CA LYS A 52 16.56 32.48 -25.05
C LYS A 52 15.29 32.10 -24.27
N PHE A 53 15.44 31.47 -23.11
CA PHE A 53 14.31 31.12 -22.27
C PHE A 53 13.51 32.36 -21.83
N ALA A 54 14.19 33.40 -21.34
CA ALA A 54 13.55 34.64 -20.93
C ALA A 54 12.80 35.32 -22.11
N TYR A 55 13.30 35.21 -23.34
CA TYR A 55 12.62 35.68 -24.54
C TYR A 55 11.31 34.92 -24.76
N HIS A 56 11.33 33.59 -24.74
CA HIS A 56 10.13 32.78 -24.91
C HIS A 56 9.09 33.09 -23.83
N LEU A 57 9.53 33.19 -22.58
CA LEU A 57 8.66 33.47 -21.43
C LEU A 57 7.99 34.85 -21.55
N ARG A 58 8.77 35.90 -21.91
CA ARG A 58 8.23 37.26 -22.15
C ARG A 58 7.18 37.28 -23.24
N LYS A 59 7.36 36.51 -24.31
CA LYS A 59 6.38 36.44 -25.42
C LYS A 59 5.06 35.82 -24.95
N LEU A 60 5.12 34.77 -24.09
CA LEU A 60 3.92 34.12 -23.52
C LEU A 60 3.20 35.07 -22.56
N VAL A 61 3.93 35.76 -21.67
CA VAL A 61 3.36 36.75 -20.72
C VAL A 61 2.71 37.91 -21.48
N LYS A 62 3.37 38.43 -22.53
CA LYS A 62 2.85 39.55 -23.33
C LYS A 62 1.51 39.22 -24.00
N GLN A 63 1.28 37.97 -24.37
CA GLN A 63 0.02 37.51 -24.94
C GLN A 63 -0.98 36.97 -23.92
N LEU A 64 -0.71 37.15 -22.65
CA LEU A 64 -1.55 36.69 -21.53
C LEU A 64 -1.83 35.18 -21.54
N LEU A 65 -0.93 34.38 -22.11
CA LEU A 65 -1.04 32.92 -22.09
C LEU A 65 -0.55 32.33 -20.74
N ILE A 66 0.41 33.02 -20.13
CA ILE A 66 0.87 32.74 -18.76
C ILE A 66 0.90 34.06 -17.98
N GLN A 67 0.85 33.94 -16.66
CA GLN A 67 0.98 35.07 -15.75
C GLN A 67 2.01 34.78 -14.66
N LEU A 68 2.64 35.84 -14.16
CA LEU A 68 3.56 35.79 -13.04
C LEU A 68 2.83 36.22 -11.76
N ASN A 69 2.70 35.34 -10.79
CA ASN A 69 2.35 35.71 -9.43
C ASN A 69 3.58 36.35 -8.78
N ARG A 70 3.53 37.64 -8.53
CA ARG A 70 4.68 38.42 -7.99
C ARG A 70 4.96 38.07 -6.53
N GLN A 71 3.95 37.68 -5.74
CA GLN A 71 4.11 37.32 -4.34
C GLN A 71 4.86 35.99 -4.20
N GLU A 72 4.46 34.98 -4.95
CA GLU A 72 5.07 33.66 -4.93
C GLU A 72 6.25 33.50 -5.90
N ARG A 73 6.50 34.48 -6.76
CA ARG A 73 7.51 34.43 -7.85
C ARG A 73 7.35 33.19 -8.74
N LYS A 74 6.10 32.75 -8.97
CA LYS A 74 5.78 31.59 -9.80
C LYS A 74 4.99 31.99 -11.05
N TYR A 75 5.24 31.28 -12.14
CA TYR A 75 4.48 31.39 -13.38
C TYR A 75 3.34 30.39 -13.39
N THR A 76 2.17 30.80 -13.87
CA THR A 76 0.98 29.97 -14.02
C THR A 76 0.38 30.14 -15.40
N VAL A 77 -0.27 29.10 -15.93
CA VAL A 77 -1.04 29.18 -17.17
C VAL A 77 -2.35 29.93 -16.92
N THR A 78 -2.75 30.82 -17.82
CA THR A 78 -4.03 31.52 -17.72
C THR A 78 -5.17 30.70 -18.35
N ASN A 79 -6.43 31.12 -18.15
CA ASN A 79 -7.57 30.50 -18.84
C ASN A 79 -7.43 30.59 -20.38
N LEU A 80 -6.91 31.67 -20.89
CA LEU A 80 -6.61 31.80 -22.32
C LEU A 80 -5.50 30.83 -22.75
N GLY A 81 -4.46 30.65 -21.93
CA GLY A 81 -3.41 29.67 -22.19
C GLY A 81 -3.93 28.25 -22.25
N ARG A 82 -4.84 27.87 -21.34
CA ARG A 82 -5.52 26.55 -21.34
C ARG A 82 -6.40 26.36 -22.58
N LEU A 83 -7.17 27.38 -22.93
CA LEU A 83 -7.99 27.34 -24.14
C LEU A 83 -7.12 27.14 -25.40
N VAL A 84 -6.01 27.86 -25.50
CA VAL A 84 -5.07 27.74 -26.63
C VAL A 84 -4.46 26.33 -26.67
N LEU A 85 -4.06 25.76 -25.53
CA LEU A 85 -3.58 24.39 -25.49
C LEU A 85 -4.62 23.37 -25.96
N ASN A 86 -5.88 23.53 -25.54
CA ASN A 86 -6.97 22.65 -25.96
C ASN A 86 -7.24 22.73 -27.46
N LEU A 87 -7.28 23.96 -28.00
CA LEU A 87 -7.46 24.17 -29.45
C LEU A 87 -6.25 23.63 -30.24
N THR A 88 -5.04 23.85 -29.77
CA THR A 88 -3.83 23.31 -30.42
C THR A 88 -3.91 21.79 -30.47
N ARG A 89 -4.31 21.16 -29.39
CA ARG A 89 -4.49 19.71 -29.32
C ARG A 89 -5.57 19.23 -30.31
N GLN A 90 -6.71 19.90 -30.38
CA GLN A 90 -7.77 19.56 -31.34
C GLN A 90 -7.27 19.69 -32.80
N ILE A 91 -6.49 20.74 -33.11
CA ILE A 91 -5.90 20.92 -34.45
C ILE A 91 -4.89 19.81 -34.74
N GLU A 92 -4.02 19.47 -33.80
CA GLU A 92 -3.09 18.33 -33.90
C GLU A 92 -3.85 17.03 -34.16
N GLU A 93 -4.87 16.71 -33.33
CA GLU A 93 -5.71 15.51 -33.48
C GLU A 93 -6.41 15.45 -34.84
N GLN A 94 -7.01 16.54 -35.30
CA GLN A 94 -7.69 16.62 -36.61
C GLN A 94 -6.71 16.45 -37.78
N SER A 95 -5.57 17.13 -37.70
CA SER A 95 -4.52 17.04 -38.75
C SER A 95 -3.96 15.61 -38.86
N LEU A 96 -3.90 14.90 -37.74
CA LEU A 96 -3.47 13.49 -37.70
C LEU A 96 -4.48 12.58 -38.38
N VAL A 97 -5.78 12.77 -38.09
CA VAL A 97 -6.87 12.01 -38.75
C VAL A 97 -6.85 12.23 -40.29
N GLU A 98 -6.63 13.43 -40.73
CA GLU A 98 -6.57 13.76 -42.21
C GLU A 98 -5.32 13.19 -42.88
N SER A 99 -4.25 12.87 -42.12
CA SER A 99 -3.02 12.30 -42.71
C SER A 99 -3.15 10.83 -43.12
N GLY A 100 -4.26 10.15 -42.79
CA GLY A 100 -4.49 8.73 -43.07
C GLY A 100 -3.59 7.76 -42.32
N LYS A 101 -2.81 8.27 -41.35
CA LYS A 101 -1.95 7.48 -40.47
C LYS A 101 -2.67 7.10 -39.20
N LEU A 102 -2.39 5.90 -38.71
CA LEU A 102 -2.90 5.44 -37.42
C LEU A 102 -2.08 6.04 -36.26
N TYR A 103 -2.77 6.60 -35.28
CA TYR A 103 -2.16 7.15 -34.07
C TYR A 103 -2.63 6.45 -32.82
N VAL A 104 -1.75 6.35 -31.83
CA VAL A 104 -2.02 5.71 -30.55
C VAL A 104 -1.92 6.74 -29.44
N ARG A 105 -2.97 6.84 -28.66
CA ARG A 105 -2.97 7.60 -27.42
C ARG A 105 -2.30 6.76 -26.33
N THR A 106 -1.17 7.25 -25.84
CA THR A 106 -0.40 6.59 -24.78
C THR A 106 -1.03 6.82 -23.40
N SER A 107 -0.62 6.03 -22.41
CA SER A 107 -0.98 6.22 -20.99
C SER A 107 -0.56 7.60 -20.44
N HIS A 108 0.44 8.24 -21.04
CA HIS A 108 0.87 9.60 -20.71
C HIS A 108 0.08 10.70 -21.44
N GLN A 109 -1.04 10.35 -22.06
CA GLN A 109 -1.90 11.26 -22.83
C GLN A 109 -1.20 11.95 -24.02
N THR A 110 -0.09 11.40 -24.50
CA THR A 110 0.57 11.83 -25.73
C THR A 110 0.07 11.03 -26.93
N MET A 111 0.07 11.65 -28.11
CA MET A 111 -0.24 10.97 -29.37
C MET A 111 1.07 10.57 -30.04
N GLU A 112 1.19 9.29 -30.38
CA GLU A 112 2.32 8.73 -31.10
C GLU A 112 1.85 8.03 -32.37
N GLU A 113 2.65 8.06 -33.44
CA GLU A 113 2.36 7.26 -34.64
C GLU A 113 2.38 5.77 -34.27
N PHE A 114 1.39 5.02 -34.78
CA PHE A 114 1.31 3.58 -34.55
C PHE A 114 2.56 2.88 -35.06
N ASN A 115 3.12 2.02 -34.24
CA ASN A 115 4.31 1.26 -34.58
C ASN A 115 4.10 -0.23 -34.24
N ALA A 116 3.91 -1.03 -35.27
CA ALA A 116 3.69 -2.48 -35.14
C ALA A 116 4.83 -3.21 -34.41
N ASN A 117 6.08 -2.69 -34.49
CA ASN A 117 7.21 -3.26 -33.76
C ASN A 117 7.02 -3.24 -32.23
N LYS A 118 6.22 -2.31 -31.69
CA LYS A 118 5.90 -2.31 -30.25
C LYS A 118 5.07 -3.55 -29.87
N ILE A 119 4.17 -3.99 -30.73
CA ILE A 119 3.39 -5.21 -30.53
C ILE A 119 4.31 -6.42 -30.61
N LEU A 120 5.14 -6.49 -31.64
CA LEU A 120 6.12 -7.58 -31.81
C LEU A 120 7.04 -7.71 -30.57
N GLN A 121 7.57 -6.60 -30.09
CA GLN A 121 8.43 -6.59 -28.89
C GLN A 121 7.67 -7.06 -27.63
N SER A 122 6.42 -6.67 -27.45
CA SER A 122 5.59 -7.11 -26.33
C SER A 122 5.34 -8.64 -26.41
N LEU A 123 4.95 -9.17 -27.57
CA LEU A 123 4.75 -10.60 -27.78
C LEU A 123 6.01 -11.42 -27.49
N VAL A 124 7.17 -10.95 -27.95
CA VAL A 124 8.43 -11.66 -27.74
C VAL A 124 8.92 -11.54 -26.30
N LYS A 125 8.94 -10.33 -25.71
CA LYS A 125 9.52 -10.10 -24.40
C LYS A 125 8.62 -10.46 -23.23
N GLU A 126 7.32 -10.09 -23.32
CA GLU A 126 6.37 -10.32 -22.23
C GLU A 126 5.78 -11.74 -22.30
N ALA A 127 5.36 -12.18 -23.49
CA ALA A 127 4.77 -13.51 -23.66
C ALA A 127 5.80 -14.63 -23.94
N GLY A 128 7.05 -14.30 -24.28
CA GLY A 128 8.07 -15.28 -24.65
C GLY A 128 7.75 -16.01 -25.97
N MET A 129 7.02 -15.35 -26.88
CA MET A 129 6.59 -15.94 -28.15
C MET A 129 7.77 -16.02 -29.15
N PRO A 130 7.90 -17.13 -29.94
CA PRO A 130 8.86 -17.19 -31.03
C PRO A 130 8.66 -16.04 -32.03
N VAL A 131 9.76 -15.46 -32.52
CA VAL A 131 9.73 -14.25 -33.37
C VAL A 131 8.85 -14.40 -34.61
N GLU A 132 8.92 -15.55 -35.30
CA GLU A 132 8.13 -15.81 -36.51
C GLU A 132 6.62 -15.80 -36.22
N LEU A 133 6.22 -16.42 -35.12
CA LEU A 133 4.84 -16.45 -34.68
C LEU A 133 4.35 -15.07 -34.24
N ALA A 134 5.18 -14.35 -33.48
CA ALA A 134 4.92 -12.98 -33.07
C ALA A 134 4.77 -12.03 -34.27
N GLN A 135 5.55 -12.20 -35.32
CA GLN A 135 5.42 -11.43 -36.57
C GLN A 135 4.08 -11.69 -37.25
N LYS A 136 3.63 -12.95 -37.29
CA LYS A 136 2.31 -13.32 -37.87
C LYS A 136 1.16 -12.63 -37.12
N ILE A 137 1.13 -12.74 -35.79
CA ILE A 137 0.12 -12.10 -34.95
C ILE A 137 0.19 -10.56 -35.07
N THR A 138 1.40 -9.98 -35.12
CA THR A 138 1.57 -8.53 -35.31
C THR A 138 0.99 -8.05 -36.61
N SER A 139 1.28 -8.73 -37.74
CA SER A 139 0.79 -8.37 -39.08
C SER A 139 -0.74 -8.50 -39.16
N GLU A 140 -1.31 -9.54 -38.55
CA GLU A 140 -2.76 -9.70 -38.49
C GLU A 140 -3.43 -8.65 -37.60
N THR A 141 -2.81 -8.31 -36.45
CA THR A 141 -3.27 -7.20 -35.59
C THR A 141 -3.27 -5.88 -36.36
N GLU A 142 -2.19 -5.56 -37.07
CA GLU A 142 -2.06 -4.36 -37.88
C GLU A 142 -3.16 -4.29 -38.94
N SER A 143 -3.40 -5.38 -39.66
CA SER A 143 -4.47 -5.50 -40.69
C SER A 143 -5.87 -5.25 -40.10
N ARG A 144 -6.13 -5.72 -38.86
CA ARG A 144 -7.39 -5.44 -38.18
C ARG A 144 -7.51 -3.99 -37.73
N LEU A 145 -6.44 -3.42 -37.19
CA LEU A 145 -6.42 -2.03 -36.72
C LEU A 145 -6.73 -1.03 -37.85
N TYR A 146 -6.21 -1.26 -39.06
CA TYR A 146 -6.53 -0.42 -40.22
C TYR A 146 -7.99 -0.48 -40.67
N LYS A 147 -8.74 -1.52 -40.27
CA LYS A 147 -10.18 -1.63 -40.56
C LYS A 147 -11.05 -0.83 -39.59
N PHE A 148 -10.50 -0.41 -38.45
CA PHE A 148 -11.22 0.41 -37.48
C PHE A 148 -11.23 1.87 -37.97
N GLN A 149 -12.40 2.41 -38.20
CA GLN A 149 -12.59 3.82 -38.55
C GLN A 149 -12.61 4.71 -37.29
N THR A 150 -11.55 4.62 -36.46
CA THR A 150 -11.44 5.40 -35.23
C THR A 150 -10.42 6.51 -35.41
N GLN A 151 -10.69 7.66 -34.80
CA GLN A 151 -9.79 8.84 -34.89
C GLN A 151 -8.42 8.56 -34.24
N TYR A 152 -8.39 7.72 -33.22
CA TYR A 152 -7.16 7.28 -32.59
C TYR A 152 -7.37 5.92 -31.92
N LEU A 153 -6.29 5.18 -31.78
CA LEU A 153 -6.22 3.94 -31.05
C LEU A 153 -5.74 4.21 -29.61
N THR A 154 -6.04 3.29 -28.71
CA THR A 154 -5.45 3.29 -27.37
C THR A 154 -4.65 2.01 -27.16
N ALA A 155 -3.63 2.03 -26.33
CA ALA A 155 -2.86 0.85 -26.02
C ALA A 155 -3.71 -0.30 -25.44
N PRO A 156 -4.71 -0.05 -24.55
CA PRO A 156 -5.66 -1.08 -24.14
C PRO A 156 -6.42 -1.70 -25.33
N LEU A 157 -6.98 -0.90 -26.25
CA LEU A 157 -7.72 -1.42 -27.42
C LEU A 157 -6.84 -2.31 -28.30
N ILE A 158 -5.60 -1.91 -28.56
CA ILE A 158 -4.64 -2.73 -29.31
C ILE A 158 -4.42 -4.07 -28.62
N ARG A 159 -4.25 -4.06 -27.29
CA ARG A 159 -4.06 -5.27 -26.49
C ARG A 159 -5.28 -6.21 -26.55
N GLU A 160 -6.50 -5.66 -26.50
CA GLU A 160 -7.73 -6.47 -26.65
C GLU A 160 -7.78 -7.16 -28.00
N ILE A 161 -7.38 -6.49 -29.07
CA ILE A 161 -7.33 -7.08 -30.41
C ILE A 161 -6.27 -8.19 -30.48
N VAL A 162 -5.09 -7.97 -29.89
CA VAL A 162 -4.03 -8.99 -29.79
C VAL A 162 -4.53 -10.21 -29.01
N ASN A 163 -5.17 -9.98 -27.86
CA ASN A 163 -5.73 -11.05 -27.05
C ASN A 163 -6.82 -11.85 -27.78
N ALA A 164 -7.72 -11.17 -28.51
CA ALA A 164 -8.73 -11.82 -29.33
C ALA A 164 -8.10 -12.72 -30.41
N LEU A 165 -7.05 -12.23 -31.10
CA LEU A 165 -6.31 -13.02 -32.08
C LEU A 165 -5.63 -14.23 -31.47
N LEU A 166 -5.03 -14.10 -30.29
CA LEU A 166 -4.39 -15.22 -29.60
C LEU A 166 -5.39 -16.31 -29.23
N VAL A 167 -6.62 -15.93 -28.81
CA VAL A 167 -7.71 -16.89 -28.56
C VAL A 167 -8.16 -17.58 -29.87
N GLU A 168 -8.38 -16.82 -30.95
CA GLU A 168 -8.78 -17.35 -32.24
C GLU A 168 -7.76 -18.36 -32.79
N HIS A 169 -6.48 -18.14 -32.54
CA HIS A 169 -5.41 -19.06 -32.91
C HIS A 169 -5.14 -20.18 -31.89
N SER A 170 -5.95 -20.33 -30.85
CA SER A 170 -5.77 -21.30 -29.75
C SER A 170 -4.41 -21.15 -29.00
N MET A 171 -3.93 -19.92 -28.89
CA MET A 171 -2.66 -19.57 -28.27
C MET A 171 -2.87 -19.00 -26.84
N GLU A 172 -3.66 -19.69 -26.03
CA GLU A 172 -4.04 -19.21 -24.69
C GLU A 172 -2.86 -19.03 -23.75
N GLU A 173 -1.82 -19.83 -23.87
CA GLU A 173 -0.61 -19.72 -23.05
C GLU A 173 0.06 -18.33 -23.16
N TYR A 174 0.17 -17.83 -24.39
CA TYR A 174 0.74 -16.50 -24.63
C TYR A 174 -0.22 -15.39 -24.21
N ARG A 175 -1.53 -15.57 -24.40
CA ARG A 175 -2.53 -14.64 -23.92
C ARG A 175 -2.46 -14.48 -22.39
N HIS A 176 -2.29 -15.59 -21.67
CA HIS A 176 -2.19 -15.60 -20.21
C HIS A 176 -1.02 -14.72 -19.74
N LYS A 177 0.14 -14.85 -20.33
CA LYS A 177 1.33 -14.03 -20.03
C LYS A 177 1.17 -12.54 -20.36
N LEU A 178 0.23 -12.19 -21.26
CA LEU A 178 -0.09 -10.79 -21.60
C LEU A 178 -1.24 -10.21 -20.75
N THR A 179 -1.82 -10.99 -19.86
CA THR A 179 -2.90 -10.55 -18.98
C THR A 179 -2.43 -9.41 -18.10
N ARG A 180 -3.22 -8.36 -18.02
CA ARG A 180 -2.98 -7.25 -17.08
C ARG A 180 -3.81 -7.45 -15.84
N LEU A 181 -3.15 -7.38 -14.71
CA LEU A 181 -3.79 -7.33 -13.40
C LEU A 181 -4.37 -5.94 -13.18
N GLY A 182 -5.52 -5.87 -12.53
CA GLY A 182 -6.13 -4.59 -12.22
C GLY A 182 -7.61 -4.69 -11.87
N MET A 183 -8.18 -3.56 -11.50
CA MET A 183 -9.61 -3.45 -11.19
C MET A 183 -10.37 -2.76 -12.33
N PRO A 184 -11.60 -3.21 -12.64
CA PRO A 184 -12.52 -2.48 -13.50
C PRO A 184 -12.79 -1.07 -12.96
N ILE A 185 -12.95 -0.08 -13.86
CA ILE A 185 -13.24 1.31 -13.46
C ILE A 185 -14.51 1.39 -12.61
N TYR A 186 -15.50 0.56 -12.92
CA TYR A 186 -16.74 0.46 -12.15
C TYR A 186 -16.47 0.10 -10.68
N ASP A 187 -15.63 -0.92 -10.43
CA ASP A 187 -15.32 -1.39 -9.08
C ASP A 187 -14.56 -0.33 -8.28
N VAL A 188 -13.61 0.36 -8.93
CA VAL A 188 -12.90 1.51 -8.31
C VAL A 188 -13.90 2.61 -7.95
N THR A 189 -14.87 2.90 -8.82
CA THR A 189 -15.91 3.91 -8.55
C THR A 189 -16.79 3.49 -7.36
N GLN A 190 -17.15 2.21 -7.25
CA GLN A 190 -17.90 1.69 -6.11
C GLN A 190 -17.10 1.76 -4.80
N LEU A 191 -15.81 1.44 -4.83
CA LEU A 191 -14.94 1.60 -3.65
C LEU A 191 -14.86 3.05 -3.18
N LEU A 192 -14.72 3.99 -4.11
CA LEU A 192 -14.69 5.43 -3.80
C LEU A 192 -16.04 5.89 -3.20
N GLY A 193 -17.16 5.41 -3.73
CA GLY A 193 -18.51 5.71 -3.20
C GLY A 193 -18.66 5.21 -1.77
N ARG A 194 -18.39 3.95 -1.51
CA ARG A 194 -18.46 3.34 -0.17
C ARG A 194 -17.56 4.02 0.84
N ALA A 195 -16.34 4.38 0.45
CA ALA A 195 -15.41 5.07 1.34
C ALA A 195 -15.93 6.47 1.74
N GLY A 196 -16.67 7.14 0.88
CA GLY A 196 -17.34 8.42 1.21
C GLY A 196 -18.45 8.24 2.24
N ASP A 197 -19.24 7.17 2.13
CA ASP A 197 -20.38 6.90 3.01
C ASP A 197 -19.98 6.28 4.36
N GLU A 198 -18.95 5.45 4.39
CA GLU A 198 -18.52 4.69 5.58
C GLU A 198 -17.33 5.32 6.33
N GLY A 199 -16.88 6.51 5.93
CA GLY A 199 -15.74 7.17 6.56
C GLY A 199 -14.38 6.51 6.26
N GLY A 200 -14.26 5.83 5.12
CA GLY A 200 -13.02 5.20 4.66
C GLY A 200 -11.93 6.24 4.39
N ASN A 201 -10.69 5.91 4.76
CA ASN A 201 -9.55 6.77 4.48
C ASN A 201 -8.84 6.38 3.17
N VAL A 202 -8.01 7.29 2.65
CA VAL A 202 -7.28 7.11 1.39
C VAL A 202 -6.34 5.89 1.43
N GLU A 203 -5.69 5.64 2.57
CA GLU A 203 -4.77 4.51 2.74
C GLU A 203 -5.50 3.18 2.63
N SER A 204 -6.70 3.06 3.23
CA SER A 204 -7.56 1.88 3.09
C SER A 204 -7.95 1.61 1.63
N LEU A 205 -8.28 2.65 0.87
CA LEU A 205 -8.62 2.52 -0.57
C LEU A 205 -7.43 2.01 -1.39
N ILE A 206 -6.26 2.60 -1.18
CA ILE A 206 -5.03 2.18 -1.85
C ILE A 206 -4.71 0.73 -1.49
N HIS A 207 -4.84 0.38 -0.21
CA HIS A 207 -4.59 -0.97 0.27
C HIS A 207 -5.56 -2.01 -0.31
N GLN A 208 -6.87 -1.72 -0.34
CA GLN A 208 -7.87 -2.59 -0.94
C GLN A 208 -7.63 -2.79 -2.44
N THR A 209 -7.30 -1.71 -3.17
CA THR A 209 -6.97 -1.79 -4.60
C THR A 209 -5.72 -2.66 -4.82
N GLY A 210 -4.69 -2.48 -4.00
CA GLY A 210 -3.47 -3.30 -4.07
C GLY A 210 -3.76 -4.77 -3.76
N LYS A 211 -4.51 -5.06 -2.72
CA LYS A 211 -4.91 -6.43 -2.35
C LYS A 211 -5.64 -7.14 -3.48
N GLN A 212 -6.54 -6.44 -4.20
CA GLN A 212 -7.26 -7.02 -5.33
C GLN A 212 -6.31 -7.43 -6.45
N VAL A 213 -5.36 -6.55 -6.80
CA VAL A 213 -4.36 -6.84 -7.84
C VAL A 213 -3.48 -8.05 -7.46
N PHE A 214 -3.03 -8.10 -6.20
CA PHE A 214 -2.20 -9.21 -5.74
C PHE A 214 -2.97 -10.52 -5.56
N SER A 215 -4.24 -10.47 -5.17
CA SER A 215 -5.11 -11.65 -5.15
C SER A 215 -5.27 -12.25 -6.55
N GLU A 216 -5.51 -11.42 -7.56
CA GLU A 216 -5.59 -11.84 -8.94
C GLU A 216 -4.26 -12.44 -9.44
N TYR A 217 -3.14 -11.82 -9.11
CA TYR A 217 -1.81 -12.36 -9.41
C TYR A 217 -1.55 -13.73 -8.75
N LEU A 218 -1.92 -13.88 -7.48
CA LEU A 218 -1.80 -15.14 -6.76
C LEU A 218 -2.56 -16.26 -7.46
N LEU A 219 -3.84 -16.01 -7.81
CA LEU A 219 -4.72 -17.00 -8.44
C LEU A 219 -4.27 -17.36 -9.87
N LEU A 220 -3.71 -16.41 -10.61
CA LEU A 220 -3.31 -16.63 -12.00
C LEU A 220 -1.92 -17.23 -12.17
N GLU A 221 -0.96 -16.88 -11.30
CA GLU A 221 0.47 -17.17 -11.53
C GLU A 221 1.15 -17.97 -10.41
N GLN A 222 0.65 -17.90 -9.18
CA GLN A 222 1.37 -18.49 -8.04
C GLN A 222 0.77 -19.83 -7.60
N LEU A 223 -0.54 -19.98 -7.68
CA LEU A 223 -1.23 -21.20 -7.25
C LEU A 223 -1.34 -22.24 -8.38
N PRO A 224 -1.30 -23.53 -8.04
CA PRO A 224 -1.74 -24.57 -8.95
C PRO A 224 -3.17 -24.28 -9.45
N ARG A 225 -3.42 -24.56 -10.73
CA ARG A 225 -4.69 -24.22 -11.38
C ARG A 225 -5.90 -24.83 -10.70
N ASP A 226 -5.80 -26.08 -10.25
CA ASP A 226 -6.86 -26.78 -9.54
C ASP A 226 -7.21 -26.11 -8.20
N VAL A 227 -6.22 -25.58 -7.48
CA VAL A 227 -6.43 -24.83 -6.23
C VAL A 227 -7.07 -23.47 -6.52
N ALA A 228 -6.62 -22.76 -7.55
CA ALA A 228 -7.20 -21.49 -7.95
C ALA A 228 -8.66 -21.67 -8.43
N ASP A 229 -8.94 -22.70 -9.23
CA ASP A 229 -10.27 -23.03 -9.71
C ASP A 229 -11.20 -23.43 -8.54
N ALA A 230 -10.72 -24.20 -7.56
CA ALA A 230 -11.48 -24.54 -6.35
C ALA A 230 -11.81 -23.31 -5.48
N HIS A 231 -10.90 -22.34 -5.40
CA HIS A 231 -11.17 -21.06 -4.72
C HIS A 231 -12.22 -20.24 -5.48
N LEU A 232 -12.10 -20.12 -6.80
CA LEU A 232 -13.03 -19.38 -7.65
C LEU A 232 -14.43 -20.01 -7.71
N SER A 233 -14.51 -21.35 -7.66
CA SER A 233 -15.79 -22.07 -7.59
C SER A 233 -16.44 -22.04 -6.19
N GLY A 234 -15.68 -21.62 -5.16
CA GLY A 234 -16.16 -21.58 -3.76
C GLY A 234 -16.07 -22.92 -3.02
N GLU A 235 -15.40 -23.93 -3.58
CA GLU A 235 -15.15 -25.21 -2.90
C GLU A 235 -14.18 -25.05 -1.72
N ILE A 236 -13.20 -24.14 -1.86
CA ILE A 236 -12.29 -23.72 -0.80
C ILE A 236 -12.27 -22.20 -0.68
N HIS A 237 -11.82 -21.67 0.45
CA HIS A 237 -11.59 -20.25 0.62
C HIS A 237 -10.16 -19.99 1.09
N ILE A 238 -9.40 -19.25 0.28
CA ILE A 238 -8.07 -18.79 0.64
C ILE A 238 -8.22 -17.42 1.31
N THR A 239 -7.97 -17.37 2.62
CA THR A 239 -8.02 -16.12 3.39
C THR A 239 -6.84 -15.23 3.02
N ASN A 240 -7.06 -13.90 3.05
CA ASN A 240 -6.02 -12.91 2.79
C ASN A 240 -5.23 -13.11 1.49
N ALA A 241 -5.85 -13.67 0.45
CA ALA A 241 -5.21 -13.97 -0.84
C ALA A 241 -4.40 -12.78 -1.41
N GLY A 242 -4.89 -11.55 -1.22
CA GLY A 242 -4.19 -10.33 -1.67
C GLY A 242 -2.94 -9.96 -0.87
N SER A 243 -2.65 -10.64 0.23
CA SER A 243 -1.45 -10.42 1.05
C SER A 243 -0.56 -11.65 1.09
N TRP A 244 -1.08 -12.81 0.76
CA TRP A 244 -0.50 -14.14 0.98
C TRP A 244 0.94 -14.33 0.48
N GLY A 245 1.26 -13.83 -0.69
CA GLY A 245 2.61 -13.90 -1.26
C GLY A 245 3.52 -12.72 -0.88
N LEU A 246 3.03 -11.75 -0.12
CA LEU A 246 3.74 -10.49 0.16
C LEU A 246 4.04 -10.30 1.64
N SER A 247 3.11 -10.69 2.50
CA SER A 247 3.17 -10.46 3.94
C SER A 247 3.13 -11.78 4.69
N PRO A 248 3.89 -11.93 5.77
CA PRO A 248 3.68 -13.06 6.69
C PRO A 248 2.28 -12.96 7.30
N ASP A 249 1.66 -14.12 7.53
CA ASP A 249 0.35 -14.18 8.18
C ASP A 249 0.46 -13.82 9.66
N THR A 250 1.40 -14.43 10.35
CA THR A 250 1.57 -14.26 11.77
C THR A 250 3.04 -14.05 12.13
N VAL A 251 3.28 -13.11 13.04
CA VAL A 251 4.60 -12.80 13.57
C VAL A 251 4.60 -12.95 15.08
N PHE A 252 5.57 -13.70 15.61
CA PHE A 252 5.79 -13.88 17.03
C PHE A 252 7.01 -13.09 17.47
N VAL A 253 6.84 -12.22 18.46
CA VAL A 253 7.91 -11.42 19.01
C VAL A 253 8.23 -11.86 20.41
N ASP A 254 9.43 -12.34 20.65
CA ASP A 254 9.91 -12.60 22.01
C ASP A 254 10.47 -11.30 22.61
N LEU A 255 9.71 -10.71 23.53
CA LEU A 255 10.07 -9.45 24.16
C LEU A 255 11.28 -9.55 25.09
N LEU A 256 11.64 -10.75 25.58
CA LEU A 256 12.83 -10.92 26.42
C LEU A 256 14.12 -10.57 25.67
N SER A 257 14.18 -10.91 24.42
CA SER A 257 15.31 -10.55 23.57
C SER A 257 15.43 -9.05 23.36
N VAL A 258 14.27 -8.36 23.24
CA VAL A 258 14.21 -6.90 23.15
C VAL A 258 14.65 -6.25 24.46
N ARG A 259 14.34 -6.88 25.62
CA ARG A 259 14.78 -6.40 26.93
C ARG A 259 16.30 -6.41 27.08
N SER A 260 16.96 -7.47 26.65
CA SER A 260 18.40 -7.67 26.87
C SER A 260 19.28 -6.90 25.88
N ALA A 261 18.89 -6.88 24.62
CA ALA A 261 19.72 -6.34 23.53
C ALA A 261 19.14 -5.08 22.85
N GLY A 262 17.96 -4.61 23.28
CA GLY A 262 17.18 -3.67 22.50
C GLY A 262 16.65 -4.31 21.22
N LEU A 263 16.06 -3.51 20.35
CA LEU A 263 15.63 -3.95 19.03
C LEU A 263 16.69 -3.58 18.01
N ASN A 264 17.38 -4.58 17.48
CA ASN A 264 18.33 -4.42 16.39
C ASN A 264 17.85 -5.21 15.17
N PRO A 265 17.07 -4.61 14.29
CA PRO A 265 16.54 -5.31 13.12
C PRO A 265 17.67 -5.58 12.12
N LYS A 266 18.30 -6.72 12.23
CA LYS A 266 19.26 -7.24 11.24
C LYS A 266 18.52 -7.84 10.04
N GLY A 267 17.61 -7.13 9.42
CA GLY A 267 16.86 -7.69 8.30
C GLY A 267 16.20 -6.63 7.44
N LYS A 268 15.73 -7.06 6.26
CA LYS A 268 15.08 -6.19 5.26
C LYS A 268 13.68 -5.69 5.67
N ILE A 269 13.08 -6.27 6.72
CA ILE A 269 11.69 -6.03 7.11
C ILE A 269 11.53 -4.72 7.90
N LEU A 270 12.51 -4.37 8.73
CA LEU A 270 12.45 -3.14 9.55
C LEU A 270 13.67 -2.27 9.25
N ASN A 271 13.51 -1.30 8.37
CA ASN A 271 14.53 -0.30 8.08
C ASN A 271 14.53 0.78 9.19
N THR A 272 14.80 0.36 10.44
CA THR A 272 14.74 1.22 11.61
C THR A 272 16.10 1.36 12.29
N SER A 273 16.31 2.50 12.93
CA SER A 273 17.44 2.74 13.80
C SER A 273 17.39 1.78 15.01
N MET A 274 18.54 1.41 15.53
CA MET A 274 18.67 0.60 16.74
C MET A 274 17.86 1.24 17.89
N ILE A 275 16.96 0.48 18.51
CA ILE A 275 16.21 0.90 19.69
C ILE A 275 16.91 0.34 20.93
N PRO A 276 17.42 1.18 21.84
CA PRO A 276 18.13 0.70 23.02
C PRO A 276 17.18 -0.01 24.00
N SER A 277 17.76 -0.81 24.91
CA SER A 277 17.02 -1.46 26.01
C SER A 277 16.23 -0.43 26.82
N PRO A 278 15.06 -0.79 27.34
CA PRO A 278 14.26 0.13 28.15
C PRO A 278 14.90 0.39 29.53
N GLU A 279 14.69 1.59 30.05
CA GLU A 279 15.17 2.01 31.38
C GLU A 279 14.05 2.03 32.42
N ASN A 280 12.80 2.15 32.00
CA ASN A 280 11.63 2.22 32.86
C ASN A 280 10.40 1.61 32.15
N ALA A 281 9.28 1.47 32.87
CA ALA A 281 8.06 0.84 32.37
C ALA A 281 7.43 1.60 31.19
N GLU A 282 7.41 2.92 31.24
CA GLU A 282 6.87 3.76 30.15
C GLU A 282 7.67 3.58 28.86
N ARG A 283 9.00 3.57 28.96
CA ARG A 283 9.87 3.36 27.81
C ARG A 283 9.74 1.92 27.28
N ALA A 284 9.61 0.95 28.17
CA ALA A 284 9.36 -0.45 27.77
C ALA A 284 8.08 -0.57 26.95
N LEU A 285 6.97 -0.01 27.41
CA LEU A 285 5.71 -0.03 26.67
C LEU A 285 5.77 0.77 25.36
N ASN A 286 6.43 1.93 25.35
CA ASN A 286 6.62 2.72 24.12
C ASN A 286 7.43 1.98 23.06
N ILE A 287 8.43 1.18 23.45
CA ILE A 287 9.17 0.32 22.51
C ILE A 287 8.24 -0.70 21.90
N VAL A 288 7.40 -1.37 22.71
CA VAL A 288 6.41 -2.33 22.21
C VAL A 288 5.40 -1.65 21.29
N LEU A 289 4.89 -0.47 21.62
CA LEU A 289 3.98 0.31 20.77
C LEU A 289 4.60 0.61 19.39
N ASN A 290 5.81 1.14 19.37
CA ASN A 290 6.51 1.44 18.13
C ASN A 290 6.72 0.19 17.27
N MET A 291 7.19 -0.89 17.90
CA MET A 291 7.40 -2.17 17.21
C MET A 291 6.09 -2.73 16.66
N THR A 292 5.03 -2.74 17.45
CA THR A 292 3.70 -3.21 17.02
C THR A 292 3.18 -2.38 15.86
N SER A 293 3.29 -1.05 15.93
CA SER A 293 2.90 -0.15 14.85
C SER A 293 3.65 -0.39 13.54
N MET A 294 4.90 -0.85 13.59
CA MET A 294 5.66 -1.24 12.40
C MET A 294 5.20 -2.60 11.87
N LEU A 295 5.04 -3.58 12.76
CA LEU A 295 4.68 -4.94 12.38
C LEU A 295 3.26 -5.04 11.82
N THR A 296 2.31 -4.26 12.33
CA THR A 296 0.92 -4.24 11.83
C THR A 296 0.79 -3.78 10.37
N ARG A 297 1.82 -3.16 9.81
CA ARG A 297 1.87 -2.78 8.39
C ARG A 297 2.41 -3.87 7.47
N GLU A 298 3.14 -4.83 8.04
CA GLU A 298 3.85 -5.86 7.30
C GLU A 298 3.21 -7.26 7.48
N VAL A 299 2.28 -7.40 8.43
CA VAL A 299 1.64 -8.67 8.81
C VAL A 299 0.18 -8.64 8.40
N SER A 300 -0.33 -9.75 7.86
CA SER A 300 -1.70 -9.80 7.35
C SER A 300 -2.75 -10.23 8.38
N ASP A 301 -2.40 -11.02 9.41
CA ASP A 301 -3.38 -11.67 10.29
C ASP A 301 -3.13 -11.44 11.78
N GLU A 302 -1.94 -11.74 12.32
CA GLU A 302 -1.70 -11.65 13.77
C GLU A 302 -0.27 -11.24 14.14
N VAL A 303 -0.15 -10.34 15.13
CA VAL A 303 1.11 -10.04 15.83
C VAL A 303 0.99 -10.52 17.28
N THR A 304 1.79 -11.51 17.66
CA THR A 304 1.82 -12.06 19.03
C THR A 304 3.03 -11.56 19.81
N LEU A 305 2.78 -10.90 20.93
CA LEU A 305 3.78 -10.37 21.86
C LEU A 305 4.00 -11.38 22.99
N ARG A 306 5.08 -12.16 22.93
CA ARG A 306 5.40 -13.20 23.91
C ARG A 306 6.20 -12.65 25.08
N ASN A 307 6.06 -13.31 26.24
CA ASN A 307 6.78 -12.99 27.45
C ASN A 307 6.57 -11.54 27.94
N PHE A 308 5.37 -10.99 27.72
CA PHE A 308 5.09 -9.59 28.03
C PHE A 308 5.29 -9.24 29.51
N LEU A 309 4.79 -10.10 30.45
CA LEU A 309 4.96 -9.86 31.88
C LEU A 309 6.43 -9.90 32.32
N GLN A 310 7.19 -10.84 31.77
CA GLN A 310 8.62 -10.98 32.05
C GLN A 310 9.42 -9.80 31.51
N TYR A 311 8.96 -9.25 30.39
CA TYR A 311 9.56 -8.08 29.76
C TYR A 311 9.35 -6.81 30.60
N VAL A 312 8.10 -6.51 30.99
CA VAL A 312 7.77 -5.28 31.71
C VAL A 312 7.98 -5.39 33.21
N GLY A 313 7.90 -6.59 33.81
CA GLY A 313 7.91 -6.86 35.25
C GLY A 313 9.05 -6.20 36.01
N PRO A 314 10.32 -6.28 35.58
CA PRO A 314 11.44 -5.63 36.26
C PRO A 314 11.23 -4.13 36.47
N TYR A 315 10.57 -3.46 35.57
CA TYR A 315 10.31 -2.00 35.60
C TYR A 315 9.05 -1.66 36.41
N CYS A 316 8.25 -2.64 36.80
CA CYS A 316 7.02 -2.46 37.58
C CYS A 316 7.24 -2.59 39.10
N ARG A 317 8.46 -2.93 39.57
CA ARG A 317 8.76 -3.19 40.99
C ARG A 317 8.34 -2.03 41.90
N SER A 318 8.75 -0.81 41.58
CA SER A 318 8.55 0.39 42.42
C SER A 318 7.19 1.05 42.26
N LYS A 319 6.40 0.64 41.28
CA LYS A 319 5.12 1.28 40.95
C LYS A 319 3.93 0.70 41.74
N GLY A 320 3.00 1.55 42.15
CA GLY A 320 1.75 1.14 42.78
C GLY A 320 0.77 0.50 41.77
N LYS A 321 -0.17 -0.30 42.30
CA LYS A 321 -1.17 -1.01 41.46
C LYS A 321 -1.95 -0.04 40.57
N ARG A 322 -2.49 1.06 41.11
CA ARG A 322 -3.26 2.05 40.34
C ARG A 322 -2.44 2.74 39.25
N GLU A 323 -1.17 2.98 39.51
CA GLU A 323 -0.26 3.56 38.53
C GLU A 323 0.00 2.60 37.36
N LEU A 324 0.19 1.30 37.68
CA LEU A 324 0.35 0.25 36.66
C LEU A 324 -0.92 0.06 35.84
N GLU A 325 -2.11 0.03 36.48
CA GLU A 325 -3.39 -0.05 35.79
C GLU A 325 -3.58 1.10 34.81
N SER A 326 -3.31 2.34 35.23
CA SER A 326 -3.40 3.51 34.35
C SER A 326 -2.40 3.45 33.18
N LEU A 327 -1.21 2.88 33.43
CA LEU A 327 -0.16 2.75 32.41
C LEU A 327 -0.53 1.68 31.37
N PHE A 328 -1.02 0.53 31.81
CA PHE A 328 -1.48 -0.55 30.93
C PHE A 328 -2.77 -0.16 30.19
N LEU A 329 -3.69 0.59 30.79
CA LEU A 329 -4.88 1.07 30.12
C LEU A 329 -4.52 1.92 28.92
N ARG A 330 -3.66 2.94 29.09
CA ARG A 330 -3.16 3.76 27.97
C ARG A 330 -2.45 2.93 26.90
N PHE A 331 -1.72 1.91 27.31
CA PHE A 331 -1.07 0.99 26.38
C PHE A 331 -2.11 0.24 25.53
N TYR A 332 -3.15 -0.35 26.14
CA TYR A 332 -4.20 -1.06 25.42
C TYR A 332 -5.00 -0.15 24.50
N GLU A 333 -5.36 1.05 24.94
CA GLU A 333 -6.04 2.05 24.14
C GLU A 333 -5.21 2.42 22.89
N THR A 334 -3.89 2.59 23.07
CA THR A 334 -2.99 2.95 21.96
C THR A 334 -2.78 1.80 20.99
N VAL A 335 -2.51 0.58 21.50
CA VAL A 335 -2.32 -0.62 20.68
C VAL A 335 -3.61 -1.01 19.98
N GLY A 336 -4.75 -0.89 20.65
CA GLY A 336 -6.07 -1.23 20.13
C GLY A 336 -6.71 -0.13 19.27
N SER A 337 -6.08 1.04 19.18
CA SER A 337 -6.54 2.09 18.25
C SER A 337 -6.29 1.65 16.81
N PRO A 338 -7.31 1.62 15.95
CA PRO A 338 -7.12 1.30 14.55
C PRO A 338 -6.19 2.33 13.92
N VAL A 339 -4.94 1.94 13.70
CA VAL A 339 -4.02 2.71 12.86
C VAL A 339 -4.51 2.55 11.43
N ALA A 340 -5.23 3.57 10.96
CA ALA A 340 -5.69 3.72 9.57
C ALA A 340 -6.55 2.57 9.03
N GLY A 341 -7.83 2.55 9.38
CA GLY A 341 -8.89 1.87 8.62
C GLY A 341 -9.01 0.37 8.82
N ALA A 342 -9.84 0.03 9.70
CA ALA A 342 -10.77 -1.11 9.85
C ALA A 342 -10.28 -2.56 9.81
N THR A 343 -9.14 -2.94 9.28
CA THR A 343 -8.70 -4.36 9.21
C THR A 343 -7.18 -4.53 9.34
N GLY A 344 -6.62 -4.07 10.46
CA GLY A 344 -5.25 -4.42 10.81
C GLY A 344 -5.16 -5.86 11.34
N PRO A 345 -3.95 -6.45 11.41
CA PRO A 345 -3.73 -7.73 12.05
C PRO A 345 -4.15 -7.67 13.53
N ALA A 346 -4.65 -8.79 14.05
CA ALA A 346 -4.96 -8.90 15.46
C ALA A 346 -3.68 -8.79 16.30
N ILE A 347 -3.79 -8.16 17.48
CA ILE A 347 -2.68 -8.06 18.40
C ILE A 347 -2.96 -8.93 19.61
N THR A 348 -2.13 -9.96 19.78
CA THR A 348 -2.23 -10.90 20.89
C THR A 348 -1.10 -10.66 21.90
N ILE A 349 -1.44 -10.47 23.16
CA ILE A 349 -0.49 -10.22 24.24
C ILE A 349 -0.49 -11.43 25.18
N ASP A 350 0.66 -12.08 25.27
CA ASP A 350 0.86 -13.23 26.17
C ASP A 350 1.13 -12.75 27.61
N LEU A 351 0.14 -12.92 28.47
CA LEU A 351 0.18 -12.56 29.88
C LEU A 351 0.49 -13.75 30.80
N ASN A 352 1.25 -14.72 30.31
CA ASN A 352 1.61 -15.85 31.14
C ASN A 352 2.77 -15.53 32.11
N PRO A 353 2.62 -15.80 33.41
CA PRO A 353 3.69 -15.60 34.38
C PRO A 353 4.69 -16.74 34.31
N TYR A 354 5.36 -16.94 33.19
CA TYR A 354 6.43 -17.95 33.09
C TYR A 354 7.52 -17.70 34.12
N LYS A 355 8.10 -18.74 34.68
CA LYS A 355 9.24 -18.59 35.57
C LYS A 355 10.43 -18.00 34.79
N HIS A 356 10.93 -16.88 35.29
CA HIS A 356 12.17 -16.30 34.83
C HIS A 356 13.04 -15.96 36.02
N ASP A 357 14.30 -16.33 35.97
CA ASP A 357 15.20 -16.31 37.15
C ASP A 357 15.43 -14.92 37.72
N ASP A 358 15.28 -13.87 36.91
CA ASP A 358 15.52 -12.48 37.29
C ASP A 358 14.25 -11.72 37.71
N VAL A 359 13.06 -12.27 37.53
CA VAL A 359 11.78 -11.65 37.89
C VAL A 359 11.05 -12.53 38.93
N GLY A 360 10.95 -12.03 40.14
CA GLY A 360 10.24 -12.75 41.21
C GLY A 360 8.76 -12.93 40.91
N ARG A 361 8.19 -14.07 41.35
CA ARG A 361 6.76 -14.42 41.12
C ARG A 361 5.80 -13.34 41.61
N GLU A 362 6.08 -12.77 42.80
CA GLU A 362 5.26 -11.68 43.36
C GLU A 362 5.14 -10.47 42.44
N ILE A 363 6.21 -10.13 41.71
CA ILE A 363 6.21 -9.03 40.75
C ILE A 363 5.40 -9.40 39.52
N LEU A 364 5.54 -10.64 39.04
CA LEU A 364 4.76 -11.12 37.88
C LEU A 364 3.27 -11.18 38.20
N ASP A 365 2.90 -11.67 39.39
CA ASP A 365 1.50 -11.75 39.82
C ASP A 365 0.89 -10.37 40.03
N LYS A 366 1.64 -9.41 40.62
CA LYS A 366 1.25 -8.00 40.75
C LYS A 366 1.05 -7.36 39.37
N THR A 367 1.96 -7.61 38.43
CA THR A 367 1.91 -7.07 37.08
C THR A 367 0.75 -7.64 36.29
N LEU A 368 0.50 -8.95 36.43
CA LEU A 368 -0.67 -9.62 35.81
C LEU A 368 -1.99 -9.06 36.34
N ASP A 369 -2.12 -8.94 37.69
CA ASP A 369 -3.33 -8.35 38.30
C ASP A 369 -3.61 -6.93 37.77
N ALA A 370 -2.55 -6.09 37.65
CA ALA A 370 -2.69 -4.75 37.11
C ALA A 370 -3.01 -4.75 35.60
N ALA A 371 -2.41 -5.65 34.82
CA ALA A 371 -2.66 -5.77 33.38
C ALA A 371 -4.11 -6.23 33.10
N LEU A 372 -4.62 -7.20 33.88
CA LEU A 372 -6.01 -7.67 33.76
C LEU A 372 -7.01 -6.60 34.24
N GLY A 373 -6.71 -5.87 35.31
CA GLY A 373 -7.52 -4.74 35.78
C GLY A 373 -7.64 -3.64 34.71
N ALA A 374 -6.51 -3.27 34.12
CA ALA A 374 -6.48 -2.30 33.01
C ALA A 374 -7.25 -2.79 31.77
N TYR A 375 -7.11 -4.07 31.44
CA TYR A 375 -7.80 -4.65 30.28
C TYR A 375 -9.33 -4.69 30.51
N ARG A 376 -9.78 -4.90 31.74
CA ARG A 376 -11.21 -4.77 32.09
C ARG A 376 -11.72 -3.37 31.78
N SER A 377 -11.04 -2.33 32.24
CA SER A 377 -11.43 -0.93 31.97
C SER A 377 -11.40 -0.63 30.47
N TYR A 378 -10.40 -1.11 29.75
CA TYR A 378 -10.31 -0.99 28.29
C TYR A 378 -11.52 -1.61 27.58
N VAL A 379 -11.96 -2.80 27.99
CA VAL A 379 -13.12 -3.50 27.41
C VAL A 379 -14.43 -2.75 27.73
N GLU A 380 -14.57 -2.19 28.94
CA GLU A 380 -15.75 -1.41 29.34
C GLU A 380 -15.89 -0.12 28.51
N GLU A 381 -14.78 0.50 28.12
CA GLU A 381 -14.76 1.74 27.34
C GLU A 381 -14.74 1.51 25.81
N THR A 382 -14.39 0.30 25.36
CA THR A 382 -14.22 -0.02 23.95
C THR A 382 -15.27 -1.02 23.47
N PRO A 383 -16.25 -0.65 22.64
CA PRO A 383 -17.32 -1.56 22.19
C PRO A 383 -16.83 -2.80 21.43
N ARG A 384 -15.68 -2.70 20.78
CA ARG A 384 -15.04 -3.79 20.03
C ARG A 384 -13.54 -3.81 20.31
N PRO A 385 -13.07 -4.46 21.38
CA PRO A 385 -11.65 -4.52 21.70
C PRO A 385 -10.88 -5.31 20.64
N GLU A 386 -9.87 -4.69 20.04
CA GLU A 386 -9.01 -5.31 19.02
C GLU A 386 -7.86 -6.11 19.65
N VAL A 387 -7.45 -5.73 20.86
CA VAL A 387 -6.40 -6.45 21.60
C VAL A 387 -6.94 -7.76 22.15
N ARG A 388 -6.18 -8.84 21.93
CA ARG A 388 -6.45 -10.18 22.48
C ARG A 388 -5.45 -10.49 23.58
N LEU A 389 -5.89 -11.16 24.63
CA LEU A 389 -5.01 -11.66 25.67
C LEU A 389 -4.90 -13.18 25.61
N LEU A 390 -3.71 -13.69 25.87
CA LEU A 390 -3.43 -15.11 25.95
C LEU A 390 -3.00 -15.47 27.36
N LEU A 391 -3.71 -16.40 27.99
CA LEU A 391 -3.44 -16.90 29.34
C LEU A 391 -3.24 -18.40 29.31
N ALA A 392 -2.29 -18.89 30.10
CA ALA A 392 -2.19 -20.34 30.35
C ALA A 392 -3.36 -20.82 31.21
N LYS A 393 -3.83 -22.02 30.94
CA LYS A 393 -4.80 -22.68 31.82
C LYS A 393 -4.16 -22.87 33.20
N PRO A 394 -4.78 -22.37 34.27
CA PRO A 394 -4.24 -22.50 35.61
C PRO A 394 -4.21 -23.97 36.03
N ASN A 395 -3.07 -24.38 36.59
CA ASN A 395 -2.87 -25.75 37.08
C ASN A 395 -3.11 -25.87 38.60
N ARG A 396 -3.36 -24.76 39.30
CA ARG A 396 -3.49 -24.72 40.78
C ARG A 396 -4.76 -23.99 41.21
N VAL A 397 -5.27 -24.37 42.37
CA VAL A 397 -6.47 -23.79 43.02
C VAL A 397 -6.25 -22.28 43.33
N ASP A 398 -5.03 -21.88 43.63
CA ASP A 398 -4.67 -20.49 43.96
C ASP A 398 -4.85 -19.53 42.79
N GLU A 399 -4.90 -20.05 41.57
CA GLU A 399 -5.07 -19.27 40.33
C GLU A 399 -6.57 -19.06 39.96
N THR A 400 -7.48 -19.49 40.82
CA THR A 400 -8.94 -19.38 40.60
C THR A 400 -9.41 -17.93 40.50
N LYS A 401 -8.71 -16.97 41.13
CA LYS A 401 -9.00 -15.56 41.06
C LYS A 401 -8.80 -15.04 39.62
N THR A 402 -7.65 -15.35 39.04
CA THR A 402 -7.32 -14.94 37.62
C THR A 402 -8.35 -15.49 36.63
N LEU A 403 -8.81 -16.76 36.84
CA LEU A 403 -9.88 -17.33 36.01
C LEU A 403 -11.20 -16.59 36.15
N LYS A 404 -11.61 -16.25 37.38
CA LYS A 404 -12.85 -15.49 37.63
C LYS A 404 -12.79 -14.10 36.99
N ASP A 405 -11.65 -13.43 37.15
CA ASP A 405 -11.42 -12.12 36.55
C ASP A 405 -11.47 -12.19 35.03
N ALA A 406 -10.78 -13.15 34.42
CA ALA A 406 -10.79 -13.36 32.97
C ALA A 406 -12.19 -13.74 32.47
N ALA A 407 -12.92 -14.62 33.15
CA ALA A 407 -14.30 -14.99 32.80
C ALA A 407 -15.24 -13.79 32.83
N SER A 408 -15.12 -12.91 33.84
CA SER A 408 -15.88 -11.68 33.93
C SER A 408 -15.57 -10.73 32.76
N ILE A 409 -14.32 -10.61 32.38
CA ILE A 409 -13.89 -9.77 31.23
C ILE A 409 -14.41 -10.34 29.92
N ILE A 410 -14.35 -11.66 29.72
CA ILE A 410 -14.93 -12.33 28.52
C ILE A 410 -16.43 -12.09 28.43
N PHE A 411 -17.13 -12.22 29.55
CA PHE A 411 -18.59 -11.98 29.60
C PHE A 411 -18.96 -10.55 29.16
N ASN A 412 -18.10 -9.58 29.44
CA ASN A 412 -18.26 -8.18 29.04
C ASN A 412 -17.72 -7.87 27.63
N GLY A 413 -17.37 -8.90 26.85
CA GLY A 413 -16.93 -8.73 25.45
C GLY A 413 -15.41 -8.71 25.25
N GLY A 414 -14.62 -8.95 26.31
CA GLY A 414 -13.16 -9.04 26.20
C GLY A 414 -12.71 -10.29 25.45
N ARG A 415 -11.61 -10.19 24.74
CA ARG A 415 -11.02 -11.27 23.93
C ARG A 415 -9.87 -11.93 24.69
N ILE A 416 -10.18 -12.93 25.49
CA ILE A 416 -9.19 -13.71 26.24
C ILE A 416 -9.27 -15.17 25.81
N ALA A 417 -8.14 -15.75 25.43
CA ALA A 417 -8.01 -17.16 25.12
C ALA A 417 -7.16 -17.87 26.17
N PHE A 418 -7.49 -19.14 26.43
CA PHE A 418 -6.72 -20.01 27.30
C PHE A 418 -6.09 -21.14 26.51
N PHE A 419 -4.87 -21.49 26.84
CA PHE A 419 -4.21 -22.66 26.27
C PHE A 419 -3.69 -23.59 27.35
N ALA A 420 -3.63 -24.89 27.04
CA ALA A 420 -3.03 -25.90 27.92
C ALA A 420 -1.52 -25.88 27.69
N SER A 421 -0.76 -25.39 28.68
CA SER A 421 0.70 -25.41 28.64
C SER A 421 1.19 -26.84 28.98
N ASP A 422 1.75 -27.52 27.97
CA ASP A 422 2.68 -28.64 28.25
C ASP A 422 4.09 -28.03 28.31
N GLN A 423 4.89 -28.44 29.27
CA GLN A 423 6.23 -27.86 29.53
C GLN A 423 7.20 -27.93 28.32
N ARG A 424 6.85 -28.66 27.28
CA ARG A 424 7.67 -28.89 26.08
C ARG A 424 7.18 -28.17 24.81
N ARG A 425 6.05 -27.47 24.87
CA ARG A 425 5.46 -26.82 23.67
C ARG A 425 4.99 -25.43 24.02
N SER A 426 5.46 -24.44 23.31
CA SER A 426 4.93 -23.08 23.39
C SER A 426 3.89 -22.83 22.29
N PHE A 427 2.73 -22.35 22.70
CA PHE A 427 1.71 -21.88 21.77
C PHE A 427 2.17 -20.56 21.16
N LEU A 428 2.15 -20.44 19.85
CA LEU A 428 2.73 -19.30 19.16
C LEU A 428 1.70 -18.21 18.82
N GLY A 429 0.43 -18.54 18.66
CA GLY A 429 -0.61 -17.54 18.38
C GLY A 429 -2.00 -18.16 18.30
N LEU A 430 -3.04 -17.32 18.29
CA LEU A 430 -4.43 -17.77 18.28
C LEU A 430 -4.91 -18.20 16.90
N ASN A 431 -4.41 -17.57 15.85
CA ASN A 431 -4.85 -17.87 14.49
C ASN A 431 -4.02 -18.97 13.85
N ALA A 432 -2.75 -19.11 14.22
CA ALA A 432 -1.86 -20.09 13.60
C ALA A 432 -2.05 -21.53 14.05
N ASN A 433 -2.71 -21.80 15.20
CA ASN A 433 -2.85 -23.14 15.79
C ASN A 433 -1.56 -23.97 15.81
N VAL A 434 -0.41 -23.29 15.76
CA VAL A 434 0.92 -23.92 15.64
C VAL A 434 1.55 -24.05 16.99
N LEU A 435 1.84 -25.30 17.36
CA LEU A 435 2.68 -25.64 18.51
C LEU A 435 4.13 -25.69 18.02
N ALA A 436 4.93 -24.69 18.33
CA ALA A 436 6.36 -24.75 18.07
C ALA A 436 7.06 -25.40 19.26
N GLN A 437 8.00 -26.28 18.94
CA GLN A 437 8.97 -26.74 19.88
C GLN A 437 9.97 -25.60 20.17
N GLU A 438 10.34 -25.39 21.45
CA GLU A 438 11.40 -24.43 21.78
C GLU A 438 12.68 -24.79 20.99
N SER A 439 12.90 -24.16 19.88
CA SER A 439 14.21 -24.07 19.26
C SER A 439 14.84 -22.75 19.70
N GLN A 440 16.15 -22.68 19.76
CA GLN A 440 16.92 -21.43 19.93
C GLN A 440 16.66 -20.55 18.71
N ALA A 441 15.46 -20.00 18.63
CA ALA A 441 15.00 -19.22 17.50
C ALA A 441 15.37 -17.75 17.67
N ASP A 442 15.64 -17.12 16.58
CA ASP A 442 15.84 -15.69 16.46
C ASP A 442 14.69 -14.89 17.10
N ASN A 443 14.96 -13.66 17.47
CA ASN A 443 14.09 -12.77 18.23
C ASN A 443 12.68 -12.57 17.63
N ILE A 444 12.51 -12.85 16.35
CA ILE A 444 11.25 -12.75 15.61
C ILE A 444 11.10 -14.03 14.78
N SER A 445 10.05 -14.79 15.03
CA SER A 445 9.67 -15.94 14.21
C SER A 445 8.52 -15.56 13.30
N VAL A 446 8.66 -15.88 12.03
CA VAL A 446 7.67 -15.58 10.98
C VAL A 446 7.10 -16.90 10.49
N LEU A 447 5.78 -17.00 10.44
CA LEU A 447 5.09 -18.09 9.78
C LEU A 447 4.39 -17.60 8.53
N HIS A 448 4.59 -18.34 7.45
CA HIS A 448 3.74 -18.29 6.27
C HIS A 448 2.77 -19.47 6.35
N GLY A 449 1.49 -19.20 6.21
CA GLY A 449 0.44 -20.20 6.18
C GLY A 449 0.46 -21.05 4.90
#